data_234f242b92062b16d8776013bdce85e0
#
_entry.id   234f242b92062b16d8776013bdce85e0
#
_cell.length_a   1.000
_cell.length_b   1.000
_cell.length_c   1.000
_cell.angle_alpha   90.00
_cell.angle_beta   90.00
_cell.angle_gamma   90.00
#
_symmetry.space_group_name_H-M   'P 1'
#
loop_
_entity.id
_entity.type
_entity.pdbx_description
1 polymer ?
#
loop_
_entity_poly.entity_id
_entity_poly.type
_entity_poly.pdbx_seq_one_letter_code
_entity_poly.pdbx_strand_id
1 'polypeptide(L)'
;MKKIDDICKRYNIGLCYIFGSQAEAGKALLDGKDVELRDPESDIDLAVLFTRPPENTLKTYASLSLELQELVSPFKADLLFLHEADHLIQFEAIKGICSYSINDEFREAYEEMVMMRASDELEIFKLNERDMFEAIEDGYFEFEYKA
;
A
#
# COMPACT_ATOMS: atom_id res chain seq x y z
N MET A 1 -9.30 9.19 -21.02
CA MET A 1 -9.13 8.22 -19.92
C MET A 1 -7.70 8.31 -19.40
N LYS A 2 -7.49 8.30 -18.09
CA LYS A 2 -6.16 8.36 -17.49
C LYS A 2 -5.41 7.06 -17.80
N LYS A 3 -4.08 7.16 -17.98
CA LYS A 3 -3.23 5.98 -18.24
C LYS A 3 -3.30 4.94 -17.13
N ILE A 4 -3.42 5.39 -15.87
CA ILE A 4 -3.57 4.47 -14.74
C ILE A 4 -4.84 3.63 -14.85
N ASP A 5 -5.94 4.21 -15.33
CA ASP A 5 -7.19 3.49 -15.50
C ASP A 5 -7.06 2.38 -16.54
N ASP A 6 -6.37 2.66 -17.66
CA ASP A 6 -6.12 1.67 -18.70
C ASP A 6 -5.27 0.51 -18.22
N ILE A 7 -4.21 0.83 -17.47
CA ILE A 7 -3.32 -0.18 -16.87
C ILE A 7 -4.13 -1.06 -15.92
N CYS A 8 -4.90 -0.48 -15.03
CA CYS A 8 -5.68 -1.23 -14.05
C CYS A 8 -6.68 -2.17 -14.75
N LYS A 9 -7.34 -1.71 -15.80
CA LYS A 9 -8.28 -2.55 -16.56
C LYS A 9 -7.60 -3.72 -17.25
N ARG A 10 -6.41 -3.50 -17.84
CA ARG A 10 -5.68 -4.56 -18.52
C ARG A 10 -5.18 -5.66 -17.58
N TYR A 11 -4.84 -5.28 -16.36
CA TYR A 11 -4.31 -6.22 -15.37
C TYR A 11 -5.36 -6.81 -14.43
N ASN A 12 -6.64 -6.52 -14.64
CA ASN A 12 -7.73 -6.93 -13.74
C ASN A 12 -7.54 -6.41 -12.32
N ILE A 13 -7.06 -5.19 -12.20
CA ILE A 13 -6.93 -4.50 -10.91
C ILE A 13 -8.28 -3.89 -10.54
N GLY A 14 -8.73 -4.14 -9.32
CA GLY A 14 -9.95 -3.56 -8.78
C GLY A 14 -9.73 -2.28 -7.99
N LEU A 15 -8.57 -2.17 -7.34
CA LEU A 15 -8.19 -0.99 -6.54
C LEU A 15 -6.71 -0.69 -6.73
N CYS A 16 -6.37 0.59 -6.78
CA CYS A 16 -5.00 1.07 -6.73
C CYS A 16 -4.90 2.22 -5.74
N TYR A 17 -4.01 2.08 -4.77
CA TYR A 17 -3.75 3.10 -3.76
C TYR A 17 -2.33 3.64 -3.91
N ILE A 18 -2.17 4.92 -3.60
CA ILE A 18 -0.87 5.57 -3.43
C ILE A 18 -0.76 5.93 -1.97
N PHE A 19 0.30 5.50 -1.32
CA PHE A 19 0.47 5.75 0.11
C PHE A 19 1.90 6.18 0.42
N GLY A 20 2.22 6.37 1.70
CA GLY A 20 3.54 6.83 2.12
C GLY A 20 3.71 8.35 1.98
N SER A 21 4.94 8.81 2.16
CA SER A 21 5.26 10.24 2.25
C SER A 21 5.06 11.03 0.95
N GLN A 22 5.10 10.35 -0.21
CA GLN A 22 4.99 10.98 -1.52
C GLN A 22 3.63 10.69 -2.21
N ALA A 23 2.60 10.40 -1.43
CA ALA A 23 1.29 10.03 -1.97
C ALA A 23 0.69 11.12 -2.87
N GLU A 24 0.76 12.38 -2.44
CA GLU A 24 0.21 13.51 -3.22
C GLU A 24 0.97 13.73 -4.54
N ALA A 25 2.30 13.65 -4.50
CA ALA A 25 3.13 13.74 -5.70
C ALA A 25 2.83 12.58 -6.66
N GLY A 26 2.71 11.37 -6.13
CA GLY A 26 2.33 10.19 -6.91
C GLY A 26 0.97 10.34 -7.56
N LYS A 27 -0.02 10.84 -6.85
CA LYS A 27 -1.35 11.09 -7.39
C LYS A 27 -1.32 12.08 -8.55
N ALA A 28 -0.58 13.18 -8.40
CA ALA A 28 -0.42 14.18 -9.45
C ALA A 28 0.22 13.58 -10.71
N LEU A 29 1.27 12.77 -10.53
CA LEU A 29 1.93 12.08 -11.64
C LEU A 29 1.01 11.11 -12.36
N LEU A 30 0.23 10.32 -11.62
CA LEU A 30 -0.74 9.38 -12.20
C LEU A 30 -1.86 10.11 -12.95
N ASP A 31 -2.17 11.33 -12.54
CA ASP A 31 -3.15 12.19 -13.22
C ASP A 31 -2.56 12.93 -14.44
N GLY A 32 -1.28 12.69 -14.74
CA GLY A 32 -0.61 13.31 -15.88
C GLY A 32 -0.12 14.73 -15.64
N LYS A 33 -0.01 15.15 -14.39
CA LYS A 33 0.45 16.49 -14.02
C LYS A 33 1.95 16.50 -13.77
N ASP A 34 2.60 17.62 -14.05
CA ASP A 34 4.00 17.82 -13.71
C ASP A 34 4.14 18.10 -12.21
N VAL A 35 5.17 17.53 -11.61
CA VAL A 35 5.43 17.66 -10.18
C VAL A 35 6.84 18.20 -9.97
N GLU A 36 6.94 19.19 -9.08
CA GLU A 36 8.23 19.69 -8.65
C GLU A 36 8.93 18.69 -7.75
N LEU A 37 10.15 18.29 -8.12
CA LEU A 37 10.93 17.28 -7.43
C LEU A 37 11.71 17.90 -6.26
N ARG A 38 11.23 17.73 -5.04
CA ARG A 38 11.93 18.15 -3.84
C ARG A 38 12.89 17.08 -3.33
N ASP A 39 12.52 15.81 -3.55
CA ASP A 39 13.31 14.67 -3.13
C ASP A 39 13.19 13.54 -4.17
N PRO A 40 14.04 13.57 -5.24
CA PRO A 40 13.97 12.58 -6.31
C PRO A 40 14.38 11.16 -5.90
N GLU A 41 14.98 11.00 -4.71
CA GLU A 41 15.35 9.68 -4.19
C GLU A 41 14.20 9.00 -3.43
N SER A 42 13.14 9.73 -3.12
CA SER A 42 11.96 9.14 -2.47
C SER A 42 11.19 8.25 -3.43
N ASP A 43 10.68 7.15 -2.90
CA ASP A 43 9.86 6.20 -3.64
C ASP A 43 8.39 6.63 -3.64
N ILE A 44 7.70 6.32 -4.72
CA ILE A 44 6.24 6.39 -4.78
C ILE A 44 5.71 4.99 -4.45
N ASP A 45 5.03 4.86 -3.32
CA ASP A 45 4.48 3.58 -2.87
C ASP A 45 3.10 3.36 -3.48
N LEU A 46 2.98 2.29 -4.25
CA LEU A 46 1.76 1.91 -4.96
C LEU A 46 1.28 0.54 -4.49
N ALA A 47 0.00 0.42 -4.18
CA ALA A 47 -0.59 -0.85 -3.77
C ALA A 47 -1.79 -1.18 -4.64
N VAL A 48 -1.86 -2.40 -5.14
CA VAL A 48 -2.95 -2.84 -6.02
C VAL A 48 -3.65 -4.06 -5.46
N LEU A 49 -4.96 -4.13 -5.66
CA LEU A 49 -5.77 -5.30 -5.37
C LEU A 49 -6.40 -5.77 -6.67
N PHE A 50 -6.19 -7.04 -7.01
CA PHE A 50 -6.76 -7.63 -8.21
C PHE A 50 -8.20 -8.09 -7.97
N THR A 51 -9.04 -8.04 -9.00
CA THR A 51 -10.35 -8.67 -8.97
C THR A 51 -10.23 -10.19 -9.11
N ARG A 52 -9.17 -10.64 -9.77
CA ARG A 52 -8.78 -12.05 -9.89
C ARG A 52 -7.27 -12.14 -9.69
N PRO A 53 -6.78 -13.09 -8.91
CA PRO A 53 -5.34 -13.29 -8.75
C PRO A 53 -4.67 -13.55 -10.11
N PRO A 54 -3.50 -12.96 -10.37
CA PRO A 54 -2.76 -13.23 -11.62
C PRO A 54 -2.31 -14.69 -11.67
N GLU A 55 -2.29 -15.27 -12.87
CA GLU A 55 -1.83 -16.65 -13.07
C GLU A 55 -0.34 -16.80 -12.77
N ASN A 56 0.45 -15.82 -13.17
CA ASN A 56 1.88 -15.78 -12.89
C ASN A 56 2.20 -14.47 -12.15
N THR A 57 2.25 -14.57 -10.83
CA THR A 57 2.45 -13.42 -9.95
C THR A 57 3.75 -12.68 -10.22
N LEU A 58 4.85 -13.40 -10.39
CA LEU A 58 6.17 -12.80 -10.62
C LEU A 58 6.25 -12.05 -11.94
N LYS A 59 5.72 -12.66 -13.00
CA LYS A 59 5.68 -12.04 -14.33
C LYS A 59 4.79 -10.80 -14.33
N THR A 60 3.64 -10.88 -13.70
CA THR A 60 2.71 -9.76 -13.58
C THR A 60 3.34 -8.62 -12.79
N TYR A 61 4.01 -8.94 -11.68
CA TYR A 61 4.72 -7.96 -10.87
C TYR A 61 5.76 -7.20 -11.70
N ALA A 62 6.60 -7.92 -12.44
CA ALA A 62 7.65 -7.32 -13.25
C ALA A 62 7.09 -6.40 -14.34
N SER A 63 6.07 -6.88 -15.08
CA SER A 63 5.44 -6.15 -16.17
C SER A 63 4.70 -4.90 -15.68
N LEU A 64 3.91 -5.05 -14.61
CA LEU A 64 3.16 -3.96 -14.01
C LEU A 64 4.09 -2.91 -13.40
N SER A 65 5.15 -3.35 -12.72
CA SER A 65 6.16 -2.44 -12.15
C SER A 65 6.79 -1.54 -13.20
N LEU A 66 7.11 -2.10 -14.38
CA LEU A 66 7.68 -1.32 -15.47
C LEU A 66 6.71 -0.26 -16.00
N GLU A 67 5.44 -0.63 -16.17
CA GLU A 67 4.43 0.31 -16.65
C GLU A 67 4.16 1.44 -15.64
N LEU A 68 4.09 1.11 -14.36
CA LEU A 68 3.89 2.10 -13.31
C LEU A 68 5.12 2.99 -13.15
N GLN A 69 6.32 2.43 -13.31
CA GLN A 69 7.57 3.20 -13.27
C GLN A 69 7.58 4.31 -14.32
N GLU A 70 7.08 4.05 -15.51
CA GLU A 70 6.96 5.06 -16.56
C GLU A 70 6.06 6.23 -16.15
N LEU A 71 4.98 5.95 -15.42
CA LEU A 71 4.04 6.98 -14.98
C LEU A 71 4.60 7.88 -13.88
N VAL A 72 5.40 7.33 -12.98
CA VAL A 72 5.89 8.06 -11.81
C VAL A 72 7.34 8.55 -11.97
N SER A 73 7.99 8.23 -13.07
CA SER A 73 9.34 8.71 -13.35
C SER A 73 9.41 10.24 -13.22
N PRO A 74 10.46 10.82 -12.64
CA PRO A 74 11.74 10.19 -12.27
C PRO A 74 11.78 9.57 -10.86
N PHE A 75 10.68 9.57 -10.12
CA PHE A 75 10.62 8.85 -8.85
C PHE A 75 10.66 7.36 -9.12
N LYS A 76 11.11 6.60 -8.15
CA LYS A 76 11.07 5.14 -8.22
C LYS A 76 9.69 4.64 -7.78
N ALA A 77 9.09 3.74 -8.54
CA ALA A 77 7.86 3.07 -8.16
C ALA A 77 8.17 1.88 -7.25
N ASP A 78 7.51 1.81 -6.10
CA ASP A 78 7.56 0.67 -5.19
C ASP A 78 6.17 0.02 -5.17
N LEU A 79 6.04 -1.12 -5.83
CA LEU A 79 4.76 -1.80 -6.04
C LEU A 79 4.54 -2.90 -5.01
N LEU A 80 3.36 -2.90 -4.43
CA LEU A 80 2.89 -3.89 -3.46
C LEU A 80 1.61 -4.53 -3.94
N PHE A 81 1.52 -5.85 -3.88
CA PHE A 81 0.27 -6.58 -4.09
C PHE A 81 -0.44 -6.76 -2.75
N LEU A 82 -1.62 -6.17 -2.61
CA LEU A 82 -2.35 -6.16 -1.34
C LEU A 82 -2.71 -7.56 -0.84
N HIS A 83 -3.01 -8.49 -1.74
CA HIS A 83 -3.36 -9.86 -1.35
C HIS A 83 -2.18 -10.66 -0.76
N GLU A 84 -0.95 -10.18 -0.94
CA GLU A 84 0.27 -10.78 -0.36
C GLU A 84 0.76 -10.04 0.88
N ALA A 85 0.18 -8.90 1.20
CA ALA A 85 0.60 -8.06 2.33
C ALA A 85 -0.13 -8.44 3.61
N ASP A 86 0.49 -8.17 4.77
CA ASP A 86 -0.20 -8.31 6.04
C ASP A 86 -1.24 -7.20 6.23
N HIS A 87 -2.12 -7.39 7.22
CA HIS A 87 -3.27 -6.50 7.43
C HIS A 87 -2.86 -5.09 7.85
N LEU A 88 -1.75 -4.93 8.55
CA LEU A 88 -1.26 -3.61 8.97
C LEU A 88 -0.74 -2.81 7.78
N ILE A 89 -0.04 -3.46 6.85
CA ILE A 89 0.41 -2.84 5.60
C ILE A 89 -0.79 -2.49 4.72
N GLN A 90 -1.77 -3.37 4.63
CA GLN A 90 -3.02 -3.09 3.91
C GLN A 90 -3.72 -1.87 4.50
N PHE A 91 -3.75 -1.75 5.82
CA PHE A 91 -4.33 -0.60 6.51
C PHE A 91 -3.59 0.70 6.17
N GLU A 92 -2.25 0.67 6.15
CA GLU A 92 -1.46 1.83 5.73
C GLU A 92 -1.79 2.25 4.29
N ALA A 93 -1.95 1.29 3.39
CA ALA A 93 -2.30 1.56 2.00
C ALA A 93 -3.65 2.25 1.86
N ILE A 94 -4.69 1.76 2.54
CA ILE A 94 -6.04 2.33 2.43
C ILE A 94 -6.17 3.72 3.08
N LYS A 95 -5.26 4.09 3.98
CA LYS A 95 -5.19 5.45 4.53
C LYS A 95 -4.64 6.46 3.52
N GLY A 96 -4.01 5.98 2.46
CA GLY A 96 -3.49 6.82 1.40
C GLY A 96 -4.56 7.32 0.45
N ILE A 97 -4.20 7.49 -0.80
CA ILE A 97 -5.07 8.01 -1.84
C ILE A 97 -5.50 6.88 -2.78
N CYS A 98 -6.80 6.67 -2.94
CA CYS A 98 -7.31 5.74 -3.93
C CYS A 98 -7.24 6.39 -5.32
N SER A 99 -6.33 5.93 -6.17
CA SER A 99 -6.18 6.48 -7.52
C SER A 99 -7.04 5.78 -8.56
N TYR A 100 -7.47 4.56 -8.28
CA TYR A 100 -8.36 3.79 -9.14
C TYR A 100 -9.24 2.86 -8.31
N SER A 101 -10.51 2.80 -8.67
CA SER A 101 -11.48 1.86 -8.11
C SER A 101 -12.40 1.37 -9.23
N ILE A 102 -12.64 0.06 -9.28
CA ILE A 102 -13.57 -0.52 -10.25
C ILE A 102 -15.01 -0.07 -9.98
N ASN A 103 -15.39 0.01 -8.71
CA ASN A 103 -16.65 0.61 -8.24
C ASN A 103 -16.59 0.86 -6.73
N ASP A 104 -17.53 1.66 -6.23
CA ASP A 104 -17.56 2.04 -4.82
C ASP A 104 -17.86 0.87 -3.89
N GLU A 105 -18.71 -0.06 -4.31
CA GLU A 105 -19.06 -1.24 -3.51
C GLU A 105 -17.84 -2.13 -3.25
N PHE A 106 -17.05 -2.37 -4.27
CA PHE A 106 -15.81 -3.16 -4.16
C PHE A 106 -14.82 -2.49 -3.20
N ARG A 107 -14.64 -1.19 -3.35
CA ARG A 107 -13.75 -0.39 -2.50
C ARG A 107 -14.19 -0.40 -1.04
N GLU A 108 -15.46 -0.10 -0.79
CA GLU A 108 -16.02 -0.03 0.56
C GLU A 108 -15.93 -1.38 1.28
N ALA A 109 -16.25 -2.47 0.59
CA ALA A 109 -16.16 -3.82 1.15
C ALA A 109 -14.72 -4.18 1.52
N TYR A 110 -13.76 -3.87 0.67
CA TYR A 110 -12.35 -4.13 0.94
C TYR A 110 -11.84 -3.29 2.11
N GLU A 111 -12.09 -1.98 2.09
CA GLU A 111 -11.62 -1.08 3.14
C GLU A 111 -12.21 -1.44 4.51
N GLU A 112 -13.50 -1.81 4.55
CA GLU A 112 -14.14 -2.24 5.78
C GLU A 112 -13.49 -3.51 6.34
N MET A 113 -13.23 -4.50 5.49
CA MET A 113 -12.55 -5.73 5.89
C MET A 113 -11.16 -5.45 6.45
N VAL A 114 -10.39 -4.58 5.78
CA VAL A 114 -9.04 -4.22 6.21
C VAL A 114 -9.06 -3.50 7.56
N MET A 115 -9.98 -2.55 7.74
CA MET A 115 -10.10 -1.82 9.00
C MET A 115 -10.45 -2.74 10.16
N MET A 116 -11.35 -3.70 9.96
CA MET A 116 -11.71 -4.67 10.99
C MET A 116 -10.53 -5.55 11.39
N ARG A 117 -9.81 -6.10 10.43
CA ARG A 117 -8.66 -6.97 10.68
C ARG A 117 -7.48 -6.22 11.30
N ALA A 118 -7.20 -5.01 10.81
CA ALA A 118 -6.13 -4.18 11.35
C ALA A 118 -6.43 -3.76 12.79
N SER A 119 -7.69 -3.48 13.12
CA SER A 119 -8.12 -3.15 14.48
C SER A 119 -7.84 -4.30 15.44
N ASP A 120 -8.18 -5.53 15.05
CA ASP A 120 -7.92 -6.73 15.86
C ASP A 120 -6.40 -6.94 16.07
N GLU A 121 -5.61 -6.82 15.02
CA GLU A 121 -4.15 -6.97 15.11
C GLU A 121 -3.50 -5.87 15.97
N LEU A 122 -3.98 -4.64 15.88
CA LEU A 122 -3.49 -3.54 16.71
C LEU A 122 -3.80 -3.75 18.19
N GLU A 123 -4.95 -4.31 18.52
CA GLU A 123 -5.29 -4.66 19.91
C GLU A 123 -4.34 -5.72 20.45
N ILE A 124 -4.08 -6.76 19.69
CA ILE A 124 -3.13 -7.82 20.06
C ILE A 124 -1.73 -7.23 20.26
N PHE A 125 -1.29 -6.38 19.35
CA PHE A 125 0.02 -5.72 19.44
C PHE A 125 0.13 -4.86 20.70
N LYS A 126 -0.89 -4.07 21.01
CA LYS A 126 -0.91 -3.23 22.23
C LYS A 126 -0.87 -4.06 23.52
N LEU A 127 -1.59 -5.18 23.53
CA LEU A 127 -1.56 -6.11 24.68
C LEU A 127 -0.18 -6.71 24.86
N ASN A 128 0.45 -7.19 23.80
CA ASN A 128 1.78 -7.76 23.85
C ASN A 128 2.83 -6.74 24.27
N GLU A 129 2.74 -5.50 23.78
CA GLU A 129 3.63 -4.42 24.15
C GLU A 129 3.51 -4.10 25.64
N ARG A 130 2.29 -4.01 26.17
CA ARG A 130 2.05 -3.77 27.58
C ARG A 130 2.64 -4.89 28.45
N ASP A 131 2.38 -6.14 28.10
CA ASP A 131 2.91 -7.31 28.82
C ASP A 131 4.44 -7.29 28.83
N MET A 132 5.05 -6.89 27.73
CA MET A 132 6.50 -6.78 27.60
C MET A 132 7.06 -5.68 28.51
N PHE A 133 6.43 -4.51 28.57
CA PHE A 133 6.83 -3.43 29.46
C PHE A 133 6.66 -3.81 30.94
N GLU A 134 5.59 -4.48 31.30
CA GLU A 134 5.37 -5.01 32.65
C GLU A 134 6.47 -6.00 33.04
N ALA A 135 6.86 -6.89 32.13
CA ALA A 135 7.95 -7.84 32.35
C ALA A 135 9.30 -7.14 32.57
N ILE A 136 9.57 -6.07 31.82
CA ILE A 136 10.77 -5.24 31.98
C ILE A 136 10.77 -4.56 33.34
N GLU A 137 9.65 -3.96 33.77
CA GLU A 137 9.49 -3.30 35.08
C GLU A 137 9.68 -4.30 36.21
N ASP A 138 9.20 -5.53 36.03
CA ASP A 138 9.37 -6.60 37.03
C ASP A 138 10.76 -7.26 37.03
N GLY A 139 11.61 -6.86 36.07
CA GLY A 139 13.01 -7.33 35.99
C GLY A 139 13.17 -8.73 35.41
N TYR A 140 12.17 -9.27 34.71
CA TYR A 140 12.25 -10.61 34.16
C TYR A 140 13.17 -10.77 32.96
N PHE A 141 13.39 -9.69 32.19
CA PHE A 141 14.34 -9.70 31.08
C PHE A 141 14.72 -8.28 30.67
N GLU A 142 15.90 -8.16 30.04
CA GLU A 142 16.33 -6.92 29.40
C GLU A 142 15.90 -6.97 27.93
N PHE A 143 15.37 -5.85 27.44
CA PHE A 143 14.87 -5.75 26.08
C PHE A 143 15.41 -4.49 25.42
N GLU A 144 16.14 -4.65 24.30
CA GLU A 144 16.53 -3.54 23.44
C GLU A 144 15.49 -3.35 22.35
N TYR A 145 14.83 -2.21 22.37
CA TYR A 145 13.88 -1.84 21.34
C TYR A 145 14.60 -1.15 20.19
N LYS A 146 14.60 -1.77 19.02
CA LYS A 146 15.09 -1.16 17.79
C LYS A 146 13.89 -0.71 16.97
N ALA A 147 13.75 0.60 16.84
CA ALA A 147 12.71 1.20 16.02
C ALA A 147 12.99 0.99 14.54
#